data_19d387287c70aeb504398bbbc4a4dcbc
#
_entry.id   19d387287c70aeb504398bbbc4a4dcbc
#
_cell.length_a   1.000
_cell.length_b   1.000
_cell.length_c   1.000
_cell.angle_alpha   90.00
_cell.angle_beta   90.00
_cell.angle_gamma   90.00
#
_symmetry.space_group_name_H-M   'P 1'
#
loop_
_entity.id
_entity.type
_entity.pdbx_description
1 polymer ?
#
loop_
_entity_poly.entity_id
_entity_poly.type
_entity_poly.pdbx_seq_one_letter_code
_entity_poly.pdbx_strand_id
1 'polypeptide(L)'
;MVGSSGWSEFMYLQNLQGFEHGEIVAIAARNEVRLQSLGEKYGIKHLFTDVQSLIDSGTIDAIIVATPDEHHHPITMAAIKAGIHVMCEKPLAMNAVDAKEMLDAVEDAGLIHNVMFTWRNLPLHKKVKELIDEGAVGNVYHFDIRFFMDYACSNAYQWRLDAKHGTGALGDLGVHDIDLARWMVGEISSVSASLKNSVDRVDQAGNPVEPTNDTCILMVEFERGGHGVISDSMVIAQGGREMEQRVLVSGSNGSIEGTLYMDGPNQGMKLWVTRGTLHAEEIDLGVEMWSNLGTQTVGVREFVENVALGRQQGPDFRDGYAAQVVVDAAFESHRTGRRIAL
;
A
#
# COMPACT_ATOMS: atom_id res chain seq x y z
N MET A 1 17.90 5.40 1.16
CA MET A 1 16.45 5.73 1.12
C MET A 1 16.23 7.02 0.35
N VAL A 2 15.16 7.10 -0.43
CA VAL A 2 14.74 8.33 -1.12
C VAL A 2 13.41 8.79 -0.53
N GLY A 3 13.38 10.03 -0.04
CA GLY A 3 12.25 10.61 0.69
C GLY A 3 12.57 10.93 2.15
N SER A 4 11.92 11.97 2.68
CA SER A 4 12.15 12.47 4.06
C SER A 4 10.84 12.86 4.77
N SER A 5 9.71 12.29 4.35
CA SER A 5 8.40 12.53 4.98
C SER A 5 8.33 11.95 6.39
N GLY A 6 7.32 12.36 7.17
CA GLY A 6 7.01 11.71 8.46
C GLY A 6 6.72 10.23 8.30
N TRP A 7 6.04 9.86 7.20
CA TRP A 7 5.79 8.46 6.83
C TRP A 7 7.09 7.70 6.60
N SER A 8 8.02 8.27 5.80
CA SER A 8 9.31 7.63 5.53
C SER A 8 10.13 7.41 6.81
N GLU A 9 10.08 8.36 7.75
CA GLU A 9 10.72 8.22 9.04
C GLU A 9 10.09 7.08 9.87
N PHE A 10 8.77 7.09 9.98
CA PHE A 10 8.02 6.11 10.76
C PHE A 10 8.16 4.69 10.19
N MET A 11 7.99 4.53 8.89
CA MET A 11 7.95 3.21 8.25
C MET A 11 9.33 2.59 8.02
N TYR A 12 10.36 3.41 7.79
CA TYR A 12 11.66 2.89 7.35
C TYR A 12 12.78 3.15 8.35
N LEU A 13 13.00 4.42 8.74
CA LEU A 13 14.13 4.75 9.61
C LEU A 13 13.98 4.12 11.00
N GLN A 14 12.80 4.21 11.60
CA GLN A 14 12.55 3.62 12.92
C GLN A 14 12.61 2.08 12.89
N ASN A 15 12.15 1.47 11.80
CA ASN A 15 12.07 0.01 11.69
C ASN A 15 13.41 -0.66 11.35
N LEU A 16 14.33 0.05 10.71
CA LEU A 16 15.66 -0.47 10.39
C LEU A 16 16.74 -0.06 11.40
N GLN A 17 16.40 0.78 12.37
CA GLN A 17 17.35 1.14 13.41
C GLN A 17 17.76 -0.07 14.25
N GLY A 18 19.04 -0.45 14.20
CA GLY A 18 19.58 -1.62 14.90
C GLY A 18 19.13 -2.97 14.34
N PHE A 19 18.63 -3.01 13.10
CA PHE A 19 18.28 -4.25 12.44
C PHE A 19 19.53 -5.00 11.98
N GLU A 20 19.65 -6.29 12.31
CA GLU A 20 20.89 -7.06 12.15
C GLU A 20 21.30 -7.35 10.69
N HIS A 21 20.32 -7.33 9.76
CA HIS A 21 20.56 -7.69 8.36
C HIS A 21 20.87 -6.49 7.45
N GLY A 22 20.76 -5.26 7.97
CA GLY A 22 21.09 -4.07 7.18
C GLY A 22 20.76 -2.75 7.87
N GLU A 23 21.29 -1.68 7.32
CA GLU A 23 21.14 -0.32 7.85
C GLU A 23 20.89 0.70 6.74
N ILE A 24 20.26 1.82 7.08
CA ILE A 24 20.17 2.97 6.17
C ILE A 24 21.43 3.81 6.27
N VAL A 25 22.32 3.69 5.29
CA VAL A 25 23.58 4.41 5.24
C VAL A 25 23.47 5.78 4.56
N ALA A 26 22.44 5.97 3.73
CA ALA A 26 22.27 7.15 2.91
C ALA A 26 20.80 7.57 2.75
N ILE A 27 20.54 8.89 2.70
CA ILE A 27 19.23 9.47 2.39
C ILE A 27 19.38 10.50 1.27
N ALA A 28 18.43 10.48 0.32
CA ALA A 28 18.26 11.56 -0.66
C ALA A 28 16.92 12.25 -0.47
N ALA A 29 16.91 13.58 -0.35
CA ALA A 29 15.69 14.38 -0.23
C ALA A 29 15.94 15.85 -0.59
N ARG A 30 14.93 16.51 -1.19
CA ARG A 30 15.01 17.93 -1.59
C ARG A 30 15.02 18.91 -0.41
N ASN A 31 14.41 18.57 0.71
CA ASN A 31 14.37 19.40 1.90
C ASN A 31 15.65 19.22 2.73
N GLU A 32 16.63 20.08 2.54
CA GLU A 32 17.94 20.00 3.20
C GLU A 32 17.84 20.07 4.73
N VAL A 33 16.97 20.92 5.27
CA VAL A 33 16.79 21.06 6.72
C VAL A 33 16.30 19.74 7.34
N ARG A 34 15.31 19.14 6.70
CA ARG A 34 14.76 17.84 7.13
C ARG A 34 15.79 16.73 6.94
N LEU A 35 16.54 16.76 5.84
CA LEU A 35 17.60 15.81 5.52
C LEU A 35 18.69 15.81 6.59
N GLN A 36 19.20 16.98 6.97
CA GLN A 36 20.18 17.14 8.04
C GLN A 36 19.63 16.64 9.39
N SER A 37 18.42 17.04 9.75
CA SER A 37 17.77 16.59 10.99
C SER A 37 17.65 15.07 11.08
N LEU A 38 17.30 14.38 9.98
CA LEU A 38 17.24 12.92 9.94
C LEU A 38 18.65 12.30 10.02
N GLY A 39 19.60 12.87 9.31
CA GLY A 39 21.01 12.44 9.37
C GLY A 39 21.57 12.46 10.80
N GLU A 40 21.37 13.55 11.50
CA GLU A 40 21.78 13.70 12.90
C GLU A 40 21.04 12.73 13.83
N LYS A 41 19.72 12.65 13.70
CA LYS A 41 18.86 11.82 14.55
C LYS A 41 19.18 10.33 14.44
N TYR A 42 19.45 9.83 13.23
CA TYR A 42 19.67 8.41 12.97
C TYR A 42 21.12 8.04 12.70
N GLY A 43 22.06 9.02 12.78
CA GLY A 43 23.49 8.78 12.57
C GLY A 43 23.87 8.51 11.12
N ILE A 44 23.05 8.95 10.15
CA ILE A 44 23.26 8.69 8.72
C ILE A 44 24.22 9.72 8.14
N LYS A 45 25.32 9.25 7.55
CA LYS A 45 26.44 10.10 7.13
C LYS A 45 26.32 10.60 5.69
N HIS A 46 25.70 9.82 4.80
CA HIS A 46 25.60 10.14 3.39
C HIS A 46 24.25 10.78 3.08
N LEU A 47 24.28 12.11 2.92
CA LEU A 47 23.09 12.93 2.68
C LEU A 47 23.18 13.57 1.31
N PHE A 48 22.15 13.35 0.48
CA PHE A 48 22.11 13.82 -0.91
C PHE A 48 20.88 14.70 -1.15
N THR A 49 21.03 15.77 -1.91
CA THR A 49 19.90 16.62 -2.31
C THR A 49 19.24 16.17 -3.63
N ASP A 50 19.89 15.27 -4.35
CA ASP A 50 19.37 14.63 -5.56
C ASP A 50 19.58 13.10 -5.54
N VAL A 51 18.70 12.41 -6.25
CA VAL A 51 18.67 10.94 -6.25
C VAL A 51 19.79 10.34 -7.11
N GLN A 52 20.18 11.01 -8.21
CA GLN A 52 21.21 10.49 -9.10
C GLN A 52 22.56 10.42 -8.38
N SER A 53 22.89 11.45 -7.61
CA SER A 53 24.12 11.45 -6.79
C SER A 53 24.12 10.34 -5.74
N LEU A 54 22.97 10.00 -5.17
CA LEU A 54 22.85 8.83 -4.27
C LEU A 54 23.13 7.53 -5.02
N ILE A 55 22.53 7.33 -6.19
CA ILE A 55 22.69 6.13 -7.01
C ILE A 55 24.15 5.99 -7.47
N ASP A 56 24.74 7.08 -7.94
CA ASP A 56 26.12 7.09 -8.46
C ASP A 56 27.20 6.99 -7.36
N SER A 57 26.81 7.14 -6.10
CA SER A 57 27.77 7.11 -4.98
C SER A 57 28.44 5.75 -4.77
N GLY A 58 27.82 4.66 -5.24
CA GLY A 58 28.31 3.29 -5.01
C GLY A 58 28.32 2.86 -3.54
N THR A 59 27.55 3.56 -2.67
CA THR A 59 27.54 3.30 -1.22
C THR A 59 26.38 2.42 -0.77
N ILE A 60 25.45 2.05 -1.69
CA ILE A 60 24.23 1.32 -1.37
C ILE A 60 24.09 0.04 -2.19
N ASP A 61 23.63 -1.03 -1.57
CA ASP A 61 23.27 -2.30 -2.22
C ASP A 61 21.80 -2.34 -2.62
N ALA A 62 20.95 -1.61 -1.87
CA ALA A 62 19.53 -1.55 -2.05
C ALA A 62 18.98 -0.13 -1.84
N ILE A 63 17.87 0.18 -2.46
CA ILE A 63 17.20 1.48 -2.36
C ILE A 63 15.74 1.31 -1.94
N ILE A 64 15.27 2.20 -1.07
CA ILE A 64 13.85 2.33 -0.71
C ILE A 64 13.34 3.62 -1.36
N VAL A 65 12.38 3.51 -2.26
CA VAL A 65 11.75 4.64 -2.95
C VAL A 65 10.46 5.00 -2.22
N ALA A 66 10.49 6.10 -1.47
CA ALA A 66 9.39 6.59 -0.63
C ALA A 66 9.08 8.06 -0.94
N THR A 67 8.83 8.33 -2.20
CA THR A 67 8.51 9.64 -2.80
C THR A 67 7.03 9.75 -3.15
N PRO A 68 6.52 10.89 -3.63
CA PRO A 68 5.25 10.93 -4.34
C PRO A 68 5.23 10.03 -5.58
N ASP A 69 4.04 9.53 -5.93
CA ASP A 69 3.79 8.47 -6.93
C ASP A 69 4.47 8.73 -8.28
N GLU A 70 4.42 9.98 -8.78
CA GLU A 70 5.02 10.39 -10.07
C GLU A 70 6.54 10.15 -10.17
N HIS A 71 7.21 9.99 -9.04
CA HIS A 71 8.65 9.80 -8.97
C HIS A 71 9.06 8.33 -8.83
N HIS A 72 8.13 7.41 -8.61
CA HIS A 72 8.43 5.99 -8.40
C HIS A 72 9.12 5.37 -9.61
N HIS A 73 8.51 5.50 -10.79
CA HIS A 73 9.04 4.93 -12.03
C HIS A 73 10.46 5.44 -12.37
N PRO A 74 10.72 6.76 -12.53
CA PRO A 74 12.04 7.22 -12.95
C PRO A 74 13.16 6.88 -11.94
N ILE A 75 12.87 6.92 -10.64
CA ILE A 75 13.85 6.58 -9.61
C ILE A 75 14.14 5.07 -9.62
N THR A 76 13.12 4.26 -9.69
CA THR A 76 13.25 2.79 -9.72
C THR A 76 14.02 2.34 -10.95
N MET A 77 13.71 2.88 -12.13
CA MET A 77 14.41 2.55 -13.37
C MET A 77 15.89 2.95 -13.32
N ALA A 78 16.20 4.10 -12.72
CA ALA A 78 17.60 4.51 -12.53
C ALA A 78 18.35 3.56 -11.57
N ALA A 79 17.72 3.13 -10.49
CA ALA A 79 18.29 2.17 -9.55
C ALA A 79 18.53 0.78 -10.18
N ILE A 80 17.54 0.27 -10.92
CA ILE A 80 17.65 -1.01 -11.65
C ILE A 80 18.81 -0.97 -12.64
N LYS A 81 18.91 0.11 -13.42
CA LYS A 81 20.04 0.31 -14.36
C LYS A 81 21.40 0.31 -13.68
N ALA A 82 21.47 0.76 -12.43
CA ALA A 82 22.69 0.74 -11.63
C ALA A 82 22.94 -0.61 -10.91
N GLY A 83 22.07 -1.60 -11.09
CA GLY A 83 22.18 -2.91 -10.45
C GLY A 83 21.84 -2.91 -8.96
N ILE A 84 21.01 -1.98 -8.49
CA ILE A 84 20.64 -1.80 -7.09
C ILE A 84 19.29 -2.49 -6.84
N HIS A 85 19.19 -3.30 -5.78
CA HIS A 85 17.93 -3.90 -5.32
C HIS A 85 16.92 -2.84 -4.90
N VAL A 86 15.62 -3.05 -5.17
CA VAL A 86 14.63 -1.97 -5.02
C VAL A 86 13.42 -2.37 -4.18
N MET A 87 13.11 -1.57 -3.17
CA MET A 87 11.79 -1.50 -2.59
C MET A 87 11.11 -0.20 -2.99
N CYS A 88 9.88 -0.29 -3.51
CA CYS A 88 9.10 0.88 -3.90
C CYS A 88 7.81 0.99 -3.07
N GLU A 89 7.45 2.22 -2.71
CA GLU A 89 6.12 2.50 -2.15
C GLU A 89 5.02 2.19 -3.16
N LYS A 90 3.84 1.99 -2.63
CA LYS A 90 2.60 1.87 -3.42
C LYS A 90 2.00 3.27 -3.71
N PRO A 91 1.25 3.44 -4.79
CA PRO A 91 1.12 2.52 -5.93
C PRO A 91 2.48 2.37 -6.61
N LEU A 92 2.72 1.22 -7.24
CA LEU A 92 4.05 0.96 -7.85
C LEU A 92 4.44 2.03 -8.87
N ALA A 93 3.47 2.48 -9.68
CA ALA A 93 3.61 3.58 -10.63
C ALA A 93 2.27 4.33 -10.79
N MET A 94 2.27 5.41 -11.55
CA MET A 94 1.06 6.19 -11.89
C MET A 94 0.10 5.46 -12.84
N ASN A 95 0.55 4.41 -13.52
CA ASN A 95 -0.21 3.61 -14.48
C ASN A 95 0.40 2.23 -14.68
N ALA A 96 -0.36 1.32 -15.29
CA ALA A 96 0.04 -0.06 -15.52
C ALA A 96 1.18 -0.21 -16.54
N VAL A 97 1.34 0.73 -17.49
CA VAL A 97 2.43 0.68 -18.48
C VAL A 97 3.77 0.87 -17.79
N ASP A 98 3.89 1.93 -16.97
CA ASP A 98 5.11 2.21 -16.21
C ASP A 98 5.39 1.09 -15.18
N ALA A 99 4.34 0.58 -14.50
CA ALA A 99 4.49 -0.53 -13.56
C ALA A 99 5.00 -1.81 -14.26
N LYS A 100 4.55 -2.07 -15.49
CA LYS A 100 5.03 -3.20 -16.30
C LYS A 100 6.49 -3.03 -16.70
N GLU A 101 6.89 -1.83 -17.13
CA GLU A 101 8.28 -1.53 -17.48
C GLU A 101 9.21 -1.75 -16.27
N MET A 102 8.79 -1.30 -15.08
CA MET A 102 9.55 -1.52 -13.84
C MET A 102 9.68 -3.01 -13.52
N LEU A 103 8.58 -3.77 -13.66
CA LEU A 103 8.58 -5.21 -13.43
C LEU A 103 9.52 -5.94 -14.39
N ASP A 104 9.39 -5.69 -15.69
CA ASP A 104 10.22 -6.36 -16.70
C ASP A 104 11.69 -6.05 -16.49
N ALA A 105 12.02 -4.77 -16.25
CA ALA A 105 13.41 -4.34 -16.07
C ALA A 105 14.04 -4.98 -14.81
N VAL A 106 13.32 -5.07 -13.71
CA VAL A 106 13.87 -5.63 -12.46
C VAL A 106 14.07 -7.15 -12.54
N GLU A 107 13.15 -7.85 -13.23
CA GLU A 107 13.27 -9.30 -13.48
C GLU A 107 14.40 -9.61 -14.44
N ASP A 108 14.52 -8.86 -15.54
CA ASP A 108 15.63 -9.01 -16.51
C ASP A 108 17.00 -8.77 -15.86
N ALA A 109 17.07 -7.84 -14.89
CA ALA A 109 18.28 -7.57 -14.13
C ALA A 109 18.56 -8.60 -13.02
N GLY A 110 17.61 -9.48 -12.69
CA GLY A 110 17.74 -10.47 -11.62
C GLY A 110 17.88 -9.84 -10.23
N LEU A 111 17.30 -8.67 -10.02
CA LEU A 111 17.38 -7.94 -8.76
C LEU A 111 16.23 -8.33 -7.82
N ILE A 112 16.49 -8.25 -6.52
CA ILE A 112 15.47 -8.41 -5.49
C ILE A 112 14.63 -7.14 -5.45
N HIS A 113 13.30 -7.31 -5.42
CA HIS A 113 12.36 -6.20 -5.49
C HIS A 113 11.12 -6.46 -4.65
N ASN A 114 10.67 -5.45 -3.91
CA ASN A 114 9.42 -5.51 -3.14
C ASN A 114 8.61 -4.23 -3.35
N VAL A 115 7.29 -4.35 -3.27
CA VAL A 115 6.35 -3.23 -3.17
C VAL A 115 5.80 -3.13 -1.75
N MET A 116 5.62 -1.89 -1.23
CA MET A 116 5.22 -1.70 0.17
C MET A 116 3.71 -1.87 0.36
N PHE A 117 3.19 -3.06 0.21
CA PHE A 117 1.84 -3.41 0.62
C PHE A 117 1.78 -3.73 2.12
N THR A 118 1.89 -2.67 2.92
CA THR A 118 1.98 -2.72 4.39
C THR A 118 0.91 -3.58 5.04
N TRP A 119 -0.32 -3.53 4.52
CA TRP A 119 -1.46 -4.22 5.13
C TRP A 119 -1.38 -5.74 5.08
N ARG A 120 -0.65 -6.34 4.12
CA ARG A 120 -0.37 -7.79 4.15
C ARG A 120 0.39 -8.21 5.41
N ASN A 121 1.12 -7.29 6.04
CA ASN A 121 1.94 -7.57 7.21
C ASN A 121 1.19 -7.47 8.55
N LEU A 122 -0.05 -6.94 8.56
CA LEU A 122 -0.84 -6.88 9.78
C LEU A 122 -1.28 -8.27 10.27
N PRO A 123 -1.20 -8.54 11.58
CA PRO A 123 -1.65 -9.80 12.17
C PRO A 123 -3.08 -10.17 11.79
N LEU A 124 -3.98 -9.19 11.72
CA LEU A 124 -5.37 -9.37 11.27
C LEU A 124 -5.43 -9.98 9.86
N HIS A 125 -4.78 -9.35 8.88
CA HIS A 125 -4.87 -9.79 7.48
C HIS A 125 -4.11 -11.11 7.25
N LYS A 126 -2.98 -11.31 7.93
CA LYS A 126 -2.27 -12.61 7.92
C LYS A 126 -3.17 -13.73 8.44
N LYS A 127 -3.88 -13.48 9.55
CA LYS A 127 -4.79 -14.50 10.12
C LYS A 127 -6.03 -14.74 9.25
N VAL A 128 -6.59 -13.68 8.63
CA VAL A 128 -7.66 -13.84 7.63
C VAL A 128 -7.19 -14.73 6.48
N LYS A 129 -6.01 -14.44 5.91
CA LYS A 129 -5.44 -15.25 4.82
C LYS A 129 -5.20 -16.70 5.23
N GLU A 130 -4.59 -16.92 6.39
CA GLU A 130 -4.37 -18.26 6.95
C GLU A 130 -5.67 -19.07 7.05
N LEU A 131 -6.72 -18.47 7.63
CA LEU A 131 -8.02 -19.12 7.77
C LEU A 131 -8.69 -19.45 6.42
N ILE A 132 -8.51 -18.56 5.42
CA ILE A 132 -9.00 -18.82 4.05
C ILE A 132 -8.24 -20.00 3.46
N ASP A 133 -6.91 -20.05 3.59
CA ASP A 133 -6.07 -21.13 3.07
C ASP A 133 -6.37 -22.49 3.78
N GLU A 134 -6.74 -22.46 5.04
CA GLU A 134 -7.23 -23.63 5.80
C GLU A 134 -8.63 -24.09 5.37
N GLY A 135 -9.31 -23.34 4.47
CA GLY A 135 -10.62 -23.69 3.94
C GLY A 135 -11.79 -23.28 4.83
N ALA A 136 -11.60 -22.37 5.79
CA ALA A 136 -12.66 -21.92 6.69
C ALA A 136 -13.85 -21.29 5.96
N VAL A 137 -13.59 -20.66 4.80
CA VAL A 137 -14.63 -20.05 3.95
C VAL A 137 -15.10 -21.00 2.85
N GLY A 138 -14.24 -21.89 2.36
CA GLY A 138 -14.52 -22.76 1.21
C GLY A 138 -14.53 -21.96 -0.11
N ASN A 139 -15.49 -22.26 -1.00
CA ASN A 139 -15.66 -21.48 -2.24
C ASN A 139 -16.18 -20.09 -1.88
N VAL A 140 -15.44 -19.05 -2.24
CA VAL A 140 -15.83 -17.67 -1.95
C VAL A 140 -17.04 -17.28 -2.78
N TYR A 141 -18.07 -16.74 -2.12
CA TYR A 141 -19.26 -16.17 -2.76
C TYR A 141 -19.19 -14.66 -2.78
N HIS A 142 -18.75 -14.04 -1.67
CA HIS A 142 -18.73 -12.60 -1.48
C HIS A 142 -17.48 -12.16 -0.72
N PHE A 143 -16.92 -11.05 -1.17
CA PHE A 143 -15.85 -10.30 -0.53
C PHE A 143 -16.27 -8.86 -0.36
N ASP A 144 -16.10 -8.29 0.82
CA ASP A 144 -16.34 -6.87 1.10
C ASP A 144 -15.16 -6.33 1.89
N ILE A 145 -14.57 -5.24 1.41
CA ILE A 145 -13.53 -4.52 2.14
C ILE A 145 -13.76 -3.02 2.04
N ARG A 146 -13.51 -2.32 3.13
CA ARG A 146 -13.56 -0.87 3.15
C ARG A 146 -12.42 -0.28 3.95
N PHE A 147 -11.93 0.86 3.48
CA PHE A 147 -10.89 1.63 4.14
C PHE A 147 -11.28 3.11 4.20
N PHE A 148 -11.66 3.58 5.38
CA PHE A 148 -12.14 4.93 5.61
C PHE A 148 -11.18 5.73 6.48
N MET A 149 -10.88 6.94 6.04
CA MET A 149 -10.04 7.92 6.72
C MET A 149 -10.66 9.32 6.63
N ASP A 150 -10.20 10.26 7.44
CA ASP A 150 -10.73 11.62 7.51
C ASP A 150 -9.69 12.72 7.21
N TYR A 151 -8.45 12.34 6.90
CA TYR A 151 -7.35 13.29 6.75
C TYR A 151 -7.49 14.25 5.56
N ALA A 152 -8.44 14.01 4.64
CA ALA A 152 -8.72 14.84 3.48
C ALA A 152 -10.05 15.59 3.56
N CYS A 153 -10.69 15.67 4.73
CA CYS A 153 -11.93 16.41 4.92
C CYS A 153 -11.79 17.94 4.71
N SER A 154 -10.60 18.49 4.86
CA SER A 154 -10.32 19.89 4.56
C SER A 154 -9.83 20.09 3.12
N ASN A 155 -9.89 21.33 2.61
CA ASN A 155 -9.37 21.71 1.31
C ASN A 155 -7.85 21.96 1.27
N ALA A 156 -7.14 21.71 2.35
CA ALA A 156 -5.69 21.86 2.41
C ALA A 156 -5.01 21.03 1.30
N TYR A 157 -3.99 21.63 0.69
CA TYR A 157 -3.26 20.97 -0.39
C TYR A 157 -2.66 19.64 0.05
N GLN A 158 -2.95 18.61 -0.73
CA GLN A 158 -2.34 17.30 -0.62
C GLN A 158 -2.00 16.82 -2.04
N TRP A 159 -0.75 16.52 -2.28
CA TRP A 159 -0.27 16.07 -3.59
C TRP A 159 -1.01 14.83 -4.12
N ARG A 160 -1.46 13.95 -3.23
CA ARG A 160 -2.24 12.75 -3.58
C ARG A 160 -3.54 13.03 -4.29
N LEU A 161 -4.12 14.20 -4.02
CA LEU A 161 -5.42 14.64 -4.52
C LEU A 161 -5.32 15.63 -5.68
N ASP A 162 -4.09 15.93 -6.12
CA ASP A 162 -3.78 16.66 -7.34
C ASP A 162 -3.49 15.64 -8.46
N ALA A 163 -4.30 15.65 -9.53
CA ALA A 163 -4.22 14.69 -10.62
C ALA A 163 -2.85 14.66 -11.36
N LYS A 164 -2.01 15.68 -11.15
CA LYS A 164 -0.64 15.70 -11.70
C LYS A 164 0.34 14.83 -10.91
N HIS A 165 0.09 14.63 -9.62
CA HIS A 165 1.07 14.12 -8.67
C HIS A 165 0.67 12.79 -8.02
N GLY A 166 -0.63 12.48 -8.03
CA GLY A 166 -1.17 11.29 -7.37
C GLY A 166 -2.43 10.75 -8.02
N THR A 167 -2.85 9.59 -7.56
CA THR A 167 -3.98 8.80 -8.09
C THR A 167 -5.21 8.83 -7.17
N GLY A 168 -5.19 9.66 -6.12
CA GLY A 168 -6.30 9.86 -5.20
C GLY A 168 -6.55 8.70 -4.24
N ALA A 169 -7.77 8.62 -3.72
CA ALA A 169 -8.17 7.56 -2.80
C ALA A 169 -8.00 6.16 -3.40
N LEU A 170 -8.24 6.01 -4.71
CA LEU A 170 -8.07 4.73 -5.38
C LEU A 170 -6.61 4.25 -5.35
N GLY A 171 -5.64 5.13 -5.65
CA GLY A 171 -4.23 4.76 -5.62
C GLY A 171 -3.59 4.78 -4.23
N ASP A 172 -4.11 5.59 -3.30
CA ASP A 172 -3.54 5.67 -1.95
C ASP A 172 -4.13 4.64 -0.97
N LEU A 173 -5.44 4.44 -0.99
CA LEU A 173 -6.16 3.47 -0.14
C LEU A 173 -6.59 2.24 -0.94
N GLY A 174 -7.28 2.45 -2.05
CA GLY A 174 -7.89 1.38 -2.85
C GLY A 174 -6.89 0.36 -3.39
N VAL A 175 -5.68 0.78 -3.75
CA VAL A 175 -4.63 -0.14 -4.21
C VAL A 175 -4.25 -1.17 -3.14
N HIS A 176 -4.31 -0.81 -1.86
CA HIS A 176 -4.10 -1.75 -0.77
C HIS A 176 -5.23 -2.78 -0.67
N ASP A 177 -6.48 -2.32 -0.78
CA ASP A 177 -7.64 -3.19 -0.67
C ASP A 177 -7.81 -4.07 -1.93
N ILE A 178 -7.41 -3.57 -3.10
CA ILE A 178 -7.25 -4.38 -4.32
C ILE A 178 -6.20 -5.47 -4.11
N ASP A 179 -5.05 -5.12 -3.56
CA ASP A 179 -3.99 -6.08 -3.26
C ASP A 179 -4.44 -7.13 -2.24
N LEU A 180 -5.10 -6.73 -1.15
CA LEU A 180 -5.66 -7.65 -0.16
C LEU A 180 -6.71 -8.58 -0.77
N ALA A 181 -7.60 -8.07 -1.63
CA ALA A 181 -8.61 -8.86 -2.33
C ALA A 181 -7.94 -9.94 -3.21
N ARG A 182 -6.95 -9.56 -4.00
CA ARG A 182 -6.18 -10.48 -4.84
C ARG A 182 -5.43 -11.52 -4.00
N TRP A 183 -4.75 -11.10 -2.95
CA TRP A 183 -3.99 -11.98 -2.07
C TRP A 183 -4.86 -12.96 -1.29
N MET A 184 -6.03 -12.51 -0.79
CA MET A 184 -6.93 -13.33 0.03
C MET A 184 -7.80 -14.27 -0.81
N VAL A 185 -8.36 -13.78 -1.92
CA VAL A 185 -9.37 -14.50 -2.72
C VAL A 185 -8.81 -15.03 -4.03
N GLY A 186 -8.01 -14.25 -4.72
CA GLY A 186 -7.44 -14.56 -6.03
C GLY A 186 -7.59 -13.41 -7.02
N GLU A 187 -7.13 -13.62 -8.26
CA GLU A 187 -7.09 -12.57 -9.27
C GLU A 187 -8.50 -12.04 -9.60
N ILE A 188 -8.56 -10.72 -9.81
CA ILE A 188 -9.77 -10.02 -10.21
C ILE A 188 -9.90 -10.12 -11.73
N SER A 189 -11.04 -10.58 -12.22
CA SER A 189 -11.32 -10.76 -13.65
C SER A 189 -12.05 -9.59 -14.28
N SER A 190 -12.74 -8.77 -13.49
CA SER A 190 -13.43 -7.58 -14.01
C SER A 190 -13.72 -6.57 -12.90
N VAL A 191 -13.86 -5.31 -13.27
CA VAL A 191 -14.18 -4.21 -12.36
C VAL A 191 -15.21 -3.25 -12.94
N SER A 192 -16.14 -2.79 -12.08
CA SER A 192 -16.98 -1.61 -12.29
C SER A 192 -16.72 -0.62 -11.17
N ALA A 193 -16.50 0.67 -11.51
CA ALA A 193 -16.06 1.66 -10.52
C ALA A 193 -16.87 2.95 -10.56
N SER A 194 -17.04 3.56 -9.39
CA SER A 194 -17.51 4.92 -9.20
C SER A 194 -16.49 5.69 -8.38
N LEU A 195 -15.88 6.72 -8.98
CA LEU A 195 -14.91 7.59 -8.34
C LEU A 195 -15.54 8.96 -8.12
N LYS A 196 -15.30 9.58 -6.97
CA LYS A 196 -15.83 10.90 -6.64
C LYS A 196 -14.76 11.78 -6.04
N ASN A 197 -14.86 13.08 -6.33
CA ASN A 197 -14.22 14.14 -5.56
C ASN A 197 -15.32 14.94 -4.86
N SER A 198 -15.29 14.98 -3.54
CA SER A 198 -16.32 15.59 -2.70
C SER A 198 -15.91 16.94 -2.14
N VAL A 199 -14.60 17.22 -2.09
CA VAL A 199 -14.03 18.45 -1.52
C VAL A 199 -13.24 19.18 -2.59
N ASP A 200 -13.58 20.46 -2.84
CA ASP A 200 -12.82 21.32 -3.74
C ASP A 200 -11.38 21.46 -3.26
N ARG A 201 -10.41 21.32 -4.18
CA ARG A 201 -8.98 21.33 -3.85
C ARG A 201 -8.30 22.59 -4.36
N VAL A 202 -7.36 23.09 -3.55
CA VAL A 202 -6.55 24.25 -3.90
C VAL A 202 -5.07 23.94 -3.71
N ASP A 203 -4.21 24.62 -4.48
CA ASP A 203 -2.77 24.60 -4.28
C ASP A 203 -2.34 25.42 -3.04
N GLN A 204 -1.05 25.46 -2.76
CA GLN A 204 -0.50 26.22 -1.62
C GLN A 204 -0.73 27.74 -1.75
N ALA A 205 -1.00 28.25 -2.94
CA ALA A 205 -1.31 29.67 -3.21
C ALA A 205 -2.83 29.96 -3.18
N GLY A 206 -3.67 28.92 -2.99
CA GLY A 206 -5.12 29.03 -2.97
C GLY A 206 -5.80 28.93 -4.35
N ASN A 207 -5.06 28.58 -5.40
CA ASN A 207 -5.63 28.37 -6.73
C ASN A 207 -6.26 27.00 -6.85
N PRO A 208 -7.40 26.85 -7.57
CA PRO A 208 -7.96 25.53 -7.83
C PRO A 208 -6.97 24.61 -8.55
N VAL A 209 -6.88 23.35 -8.11
CA VAL A 209 -6.15 22.27 -8.80
C VAL A 209 -7.15 21.34 -9.47
N GLU A 210 -6.70 20.60 -10.49
CA GLU A 210 -7.50 19.50 -11.05
C GLU A 210 -7.47 18.34 -10.03
N PRO A 211 -8.61 18.06 -9.35
CA PRO A 211 -8.63 17.04 -8.33
C PRO A 211 -8.67 15.66 -8.97
N THR A 212 -8.06 14.69 -8.31
CA THR A 212 -8.38 13.27 -8.53
C THR A 212 -9.56 12.85 -7.63
N ASN A 213 -9.66 11.59 -7.25
CA ASN A 213 -10.77 11.12 -6.41
C ASN A 213 -10.40 11.15 -4.92
N ASP A 214 -11.36 11.47 -4.05
CA ASP A 214 -11.25 11.33 -2.59
C ASP A 214 -12.11 10.19 -2.02
N THR A 215 -12.89 9.54 -2.91
CA THR A 215 -13.70 8.37 -2.59
C THR A 215 -13.76 7.46 -3.81
N CYS A 216 -13.67 6.15 -3.61
CA CYS A 216 -13.87 5.13 -4.63
C CYS A 216 -14.76 3.99 -4.14
N ILE A 217 -15.59 3.46 -5.04
CA ILE A 217 -16.36 2.25 -4.85
C ILE A 217 -16.18 1.38 -6.09
N LEU A 218 -15.71 0.15 -5.88
CA LEU A 218 -15.50 -0.82 -6.93
C LEU A 218 -16.38 -2.05 -6.67
N MET A 219 -16.99 -2.56 -7.72
CA MET A 219 -17.56 -3.91 -7.77
C MET A 219 -16.60 -4.77 -8.60
N VAL A 220 -16.14 -5.87 -8.05
CA VAL A 220 -15.17 -6.77 -8.66
C VAL A 220 -15.74 -8.18 -8.81
N GLU A 221 -15.28 -8.90 -9.83
CA GLU A 221 -15.48 -10.34 -9.96
C GLU A 221 -14.13 -11.04 -9.95
N PHE A 222 -14.06 -12.21 -9.33
CA PHE A 222 -12.82 -13.00 -9.23
C PHE A 222 -12.78 -14.11 -10.27
N GLU A 223 -11.59 -14.41 -10.79
CA GLU A 223 -11.40 -15.48 -11.77
C GLU A 223 -11.91 -16.85 -11.29
N ARG A 224 -11.76 -17.13 -10.00
CA ARG A 224 -12.20 -18.40 -9.38
C ARG A 224 -13.69 -18.41 -9.01
N GLY A 225 -14.42 -17.38 -9.40
CA GLY A 225 -15.82 -17.16 -9.00
C GLY A 225 -15.95 -16.35 -7.72
N GLY A 226 -17.18 -15.92 -7.45
CA GLY A 226 -17.48 -14.92 -6.42
C GLY A 226 -17.34 -13.49 -6.93
N HIS A 227 -17.88 -12.56 -6.16
CA HIS A 227 -17.81 -11.13 -6.44
C HIS A 227 -17.51 -10.36 -5.16
N GLY A 228 -17.17 -9.08 -5.29
CA GLY A 228 -16.86 -8.28 -4.12
C GLY A 228 -17.08 -6.79 -4.30
N VAL A 229 -17.00 -6.08 -3.19
CA VAL A 229 -17.03 -4.62 -3.12
C VAL A 229 -15.77 -4.14 -2.41
N ILE A 230 -15.13 -3.15 -2.99
CA ILE A 230 -14.03 -2.38 -2.38
C ILE A 230 -14.52 -0.95 -2.26
N SER A 231 -14.48 -0.35 -1.07
CA SER A 231 -15.04 0.97 -0.82
C SER A 231 -14.12 1.80 0.08
N ASP A 232 -13.47 2.81 -0.50
CA ASP A 232 -12.47 3.59 0.20
C ASP A 232 -12.79 5.08 0.14
N SER A 233 -12.46 5.79 1.22
CA SER A 233 -12.66 7.23 1.30
C SER A 233 -11.66 7.87 2.25
N MET A 234 -11.17 9.05 1.84
CA MET A 234 -10.30 9.92 2.63
C MET A 234 -11.10 11.04 3.35
N VAL A 235 -12.41 11.08 3.17
CA VAL A 235 -13.28 12.19 3.63
C VAL A 235 -14.43 11.72 4.52
N ILE A 236 -14.30 10.57 5.15
CA ILE A 236 -15.30 10.05 6.11
C ILE A 236 -14.90 10.46 7.52
N ALA A 237 -15.54 11.50 8.05
CA ALA A 237 -15.36 11.91 9.45
C ALA A 237 -16.08 10.93 10.39
N GLN A 238 -15.32 10.20 11.20
CA GLN A 238 -15.85 9.11 12.03
C GLN A 238 -15.82 9.42 13.54
N GLY A 239 -15.84 10.69 13.92
CA GLY A 239 -16.00 11.10 15.32
C GLY A 239 -14.89 10.59 16.26
N GLY A 240 -13.62 10.87 15.92
CA GLY A 240 -12.45 10.50 16.72
C GLY A 240 -11.86 9.13 16.38
N ARG A 241 -12.20 8.58 15.22
CA ARG A 241 -11.49 7.48 14.60
C ARG A 241 -10.78 8.00 13.36
N GLU A 242 -9.46 7.98 13.37
CA GLU A 242 -8.67 8.45 12.21
C GLU A 242 -8.75 7.46 11.05
N MET A 243 -8.92 6.17 11.34
CA MET A 243 -8.95 5.10 10.37
C MET A 243 -9.91 3.98 10.78
N GLU A 244 -10.67 3.49 9.80
CA GLU A 244 -11.42 2.24 9.89
C GLU A 244 -11.08 1.38 8.68
N GLN A 245 -10.71 0.12 8.90
CA GLN A 245 -10.70 -0.90 7.87
C GLN A 245 -11.54 -2.11 8.32
N ARG A 246 -12.36 -2.63 7.42
CA ARG A 246 -13.16 -3.83 7.65
C ARG A 246 -13.06 -4.75 6.45
N VAL A 247 -12.85 -6.02 6.69
CA VAL A 247 -12.87 -7.07 5.68
C VAL A 247 -13.91 -8.14 6.06
N LEU A 248 -14.71 -8.57 5.08
CA LEU A 248 -15.64 -9.70 5.19
C LEU A 248 -15.41 -10.62 4.00
N VAL A 249 -15.18 -11.91 4.28
CA VAL A 249 -15.11 -12.94 3.27
C VAL A 249 -16.13 -14.02 3.60
N SER A 250 -17.05 -14.32 2.67
CA SER A 250 -18.10 -15.30 2.88
C SER A 250 -18.13 -16.31 1.74
N GLY A 251 -18.40 -17.56 2.06
CA GLY A 251 -18.42 -18.65 1.09
C GLY A 251 -19.17 -19.88 1.56
N SER A 252 -18.89 -21.02 0.92
CA SER A 252 -19.65 -22.25 1.11
C SER A 252 -19.54 -22.88 2.50
N ASN A 253 -18.48 -22.59 3.25
CA ASN A 253 -18.22 -23.20 4.55
C ASN A 253 -18.48 -22.24 5.73
N GLY A 254 -18.59 -20.95 5.47
CA GLY A 254 -18.79 -19.94 6.51
C GLY A 254 -18.31 -18.57 6.09
N SER A 255 -18.02 -17.71 7.07
CA SER A 255 -17.49 -16.37 6.83
C SER A 255 -16.44 -15.96 7.85
N ILE A 256 -15.60 -15.03 7.44
CA ILE A 256 -14.58 -14.39 8.26
C ILE A 256 -14.85 -12.90 8.23
N GLU A 257 -14.91 -12.23 9.38
CA GLU A 257 -15.05 -10.79 9.50
C GLU A 257 -13.90 -10.24 10.33
N GLY A 258 -13.14 -9.31 9.76
CA GLY A 258 -12.06 -8.59 10.43
C GLY A 258 -12.34 -7.10 10.51
N THR A 259 -12.02 -6.46 11.63
CA THR A 259 -12.10 -5.00 11.78
C THR A 259 -10.82 -4.46 12.39
N LEU A 260 -10.44 -3.27 11.93
CA LEU A 260 -9.30 -2.51 12.40
C LEU A 260 -9.75 -1.06 12.61
N TYR A 261 -9.57 -0.55 13.83
CA TYR A 261 -9.80 0.86 14.17
C TYR A 261 -8.53 1.45 14.76
N MET A 262 -8.07 2.58 14.22
CA MET A 262 -6.84 3.22 14.70
C MET A 262 -7.03 3.92 16.03
N ASP A 263 -8.19 4.54 16.25
CA ASP A 263 -8.51 5.33 17.43
C ASP A 263 -9.96 5.12 17.90
N GLY A 264 -10.27 5.73 19.05
CA GLY A 264 -11.60 5.76 19.63
C GLY A 264 -11.91 4.54 20.50
N PRO A 265 -13.17 4.42 20.97
CA PRO A 265 -13.56 3.43 21.98
C PRO A 265 -13.46 1.97 21.50
N ASN A 266 -13.34 1.74 20.20
CA ASN A 266 -13.18 0.41 19.61
C ASN A 266 -11.79 0.20 18.99
N GLN A 267 -10.80 1.00 19.40
CA GLN A 267 -9.43 0.88 18.91
C GLN A 267 -8.92 -0.56 19.00
N GLY A 268 -8.23 -1.01 17.94
CA GLY A 268 -7.63 -2.33 17.87
C GLY A 268 -8.10 -3.15 16.67
N MET A 269 -7.69 -4.39 16.67
CA MET A 269 -8.04 -5.39 15.66
C MET A 269 -8.97 -6.44 16.29
N LYS A 270 -10.03 -6.80 15.58
CA LYS A 270 -10.92 -7.90 15.95
C LYS A 270 -11.16 -8.80 14.76
N LEU A 271 -11.32 -10.09 15.04
CA LEU A 271 -11.54 -11.11 14.03
C LEU A 271 -12.61 -12.09 14.52
N TRP A 272 -13.57 -12.37 13.67
CA TRP A 272 -14.61 -13.37 13.91
C TRP A 272 -14.66 -14.37 12.77
N VAL A 273 -14.89 -15.63 13.12
CA VAL A 273 -15.11 -16.72 12.17
C VAL A 273 -16.47 -17.33 12.43
N THR A 274 -17.31 -17.43 11.42
CA THR A 274 -18.57 -18.15 11.46
C THR A 274 -18.43 -19.45 10.67
N ARG A 275 -18.57 -20.58 11.35
CA ARG A 275 -18.56 -21.90 10.72
C ARG A 275 -20.01 -22.38 10.53
N GLY A 276 -20.40 -22.63 9.27
CA GLY A 276 -21.81 -22.84 8.94
C GLY A 276 -22.62 -21.54 9.08
N THR A 277 -23.79 -21.57 9.73
CA THR A 277 -24.72 -20.43 9.77
C THR A 277 -25.08 -19.94 11.17
N LEU A 278 -24.51 -20.47 12.25
CA LEU A 278 -25.14 -20.33 13.55
C LEU A 278 -24.43 -19.44 14.57
N HIS A 279 -23.10 -19.41 14.65
CA HIS A 279 -22.40 -18.64 15.66
C HIS A 279 -21.06 -18.11 15.14
N ALA A 280 -20.77 -16.83 15.40
CA ALA A 280 -19.44 -16.25 15.20
C ALA A 280 -18.59 -16.53 16.44
N GLU A 281 -17.38 -17.04 16.22
CA GLU A 281 -16.34 -17.19 17.22
C GLU A 281 -15.33 -16.05 17.06
N GLU A 282 -15.06 -15.32 18.14
CA GLU A 282 -14.01 -14.30 18.14
C GLU A 282 -12.66 -14.99 18.26
N ILE A 283 -11.74 -14.65 17.36
CA ILE A 283 -10.37 -15.19 17.32
C ILE A 283 -9.44 -14.20 18.00
N ASP A 284 -8.77 -14.64 19.05
CA ASP A 284 -7.71 -13.87 19.69
C ASP A 284 -6.47 -13.83 18.76
N LEU A 285 -6.08 -12.63 18.35
CA LEU A 285 -4.89 -12.41 17.52
C LEU A 285 -3.59 -12.46 18.33
N GLY A 286 -3.69 -12.46 19.69
CA GLY A 286 -2.53 -12.54 20.59
C GLY A 286 -1.61 -11.32 20.56
N VAL A 287 -2.02 -10.23 19.91
CA VAL A 287 -1.19 -9.04 19.68
C VAL A 287 -2.03 -7.76 19.78
N GLU A 288 -1.45 -6.74 20.39
CA GLU A 288 -1.99 -5.39 20.33
C GLU A 288 -1.52 -4.69 19.05
N MET A 289 -2.43 -3.97 18.39
CA MET A 289 -2.19 -3.32 17.10
C MET A 289 -0.91 -2.46 17.10
N TRP A 290 -0.73 -1.63 18.10
CA TRP A 290 0.36 -0.65 18.12
C TRP A 290 1.71 -1.19 18.56
N SER A 291 1.75 -2.25 19.36
CA SER A 291 3.02 -2.90 19.74
C SER A 291 3.75 -3.50 18.52
N ASN A 292 3.06 -3.71 17.42
CA ASN A 292 3.57 -4.39 16.23
C ASN A 292 3.68 -3.52 14.97
N LEU A 293 2.91 -2.43 14.82
CA LEU A 293 3.03 -1.53 13.67
C LEU A 293 4.43 -0.90 13.54
N GLY A 294 5.11 -0.69 14.66
CA GLY A 294 6.43 -0.08 14.70
C GLY A 294 7.61 -1.03 14.50
N THR A 295 7.47 -2.35 14.65
CA THR A 295 8.65 -3.23 14.72
C THR A 295 8.56 -4.57 14.01
N GLN A 296 7.38 -5.12 13.76
CA GLN A 296 7.25 -6.49 13.21
C GLN A 296 6.32 -6.61 12.00
N THR A 297 5.50 -5.61 11.72
CA THR A 297 4.46 -5.68 10.68
C THR A 297 4.85 -4.97 9.39
N VAL A 298 6.03 -4.38 9.32
CA VAL A 298 6.45 -3.58 8.17
C VAL A 298 7.34 -4.40 7.25
N GLY A 299 6.95 -4.51 5.99
CA GLY A 299 7.66 -5.29 4.96
C GLY A 299 9.09 -4.83 4.66
N VAL A 300 9.53 -3.68 5.20
CA VAL A 300 10.90 -3.19 4.97
C VAL A 300 11.97 -4.12 5.55
N ARG A 301 11.71 -4.74 6.70
CA ARG A 301 12.65 -5.72 7.27
C ARG A 301 12.73 -6.97 6.40
N GLU A 302 11.58 -7.44 5.91
CA GLU A 302 11.53 -8.56 4.96
C GLU A 302 12.32 -8.27 3.69
N PHE A 303 12.20 -7.05 3.12
CA PHE A 303 13.00 -6.66 1.96
C PHE A 303 14.50 -6.68 2.24
N VAL A 304 14.94 -6.06 3.35
CA VAL A 304 16.37 -6.03 3.73
C VAL A 304 16.92 -7.45 3.95
N GLU A 305 16.13 -8.30 4.61
CA GLU A 305 16.47 -9.71 4.80
C GLU A 305 16.54 -10.48 3.47
N ASN A 306 15.60 -10.22 2.55
CA ASN A 306 15.60 -10.81 1.21
C ASN A 306 16.90 -10.47 0.46
N VAL A 307 17.33 -9.21 0.51
CA VAL A 307 18.60 -8.76 -0.08
C VAL A 307 19.78 -9.45 0.59
N ALA A 308 19.85 -9.45 1.92
CA ALA A 308 20.95 -10.06 2.66
C ALA A 308 21.09 -11.57 2.43
N LEU A 309 19.97 -12.27 2.25
CA LEU A 309 19.91 -13.72 2.09
C LEU A 309 19.79 -14.19 0.62
N GLY A 310 19.73 -13.26 -0.33
CA GLY A 310 19.63 -13.56 -1.76
C GLY A 310 18.32 -14.30 -2.12
N ARG A 311 17.19 -13.95 -1.48
CA ARG A 311 15.87 -14.59 -1.72
C ARG A 311 14.80 -13.57 -2.08
N GLN A 312 13.78 -13.98 -2.83
CA GLN A 312 12.62 -13.15 -3.17
C GLN A 312 11.40 -13.66 -2.39
N GLN A 313 10.89 -12.86 -1.46
CA GLN A 313 9.69 -13.15 -0.66
C GLN A 313 8.87 -11.88 -0.43
N GLY A 314 7.61 -12.05 0.03
CA GLY A 314 6.66 -10.96 0.28
C GLY A 314 6.08 -10.37 -1.00
N PRO A 315 5.29 -9.29 -0.89
CA PRO A 315 4.71 -8.63 -2.05
C PRO A 315 5.80 -8.00 -2.91
N ASP A 316 5.78 -8.29 -4.20
CA ASP A 316 6.78 -7.86 -5.15
C ASP A 316 6.20 -7.00 -6.29
N PHE A 317 7.00 -6.67 -7.30
CA PHE A 317 6.54 -5.84 -8.42
C PHE A 317 5.49 -6.54 -9.29
N ARG A 318 5.36 -7.88 -9.26
CA ARG A 318 4.25 -8.59 -9.90
C ARG A 318 2.94 -8.24 -9.21
N ASP A 319 2.92 -8.23 -7.88
CA ASP A 319 1.77 -7.80 -7.10
C ASP A 319 1.44 -6.32 -7.36
N GLY A 320 2.47 -5.46 -7.37
CA GLY A 320 2.33 -4.04 -7.66
C GLY A 320 1.75 -3.77 -9.05
N TYR A 321 2.27 -4.43 -10.08
CA TYR A 321 1.77 -4.34 -11.45
C TYR A 321 0.32 -4.84 -11.55
N ALA A 322 0.02 -6.01 -11.01
CA ALA A 322 -1.31 -6.57 -11.11
C ALA A 322 -2.36 -5.73 -10.35
N ALA A 323 -2.00 -5.13 -9.21
CA ALA A 323 -2.87 -4.16 -8.54
C ALA A 323 -3.07 -2.89 -9.37
N GLN A 324 -2.00 -2.40 -10.03
CA GLN A 324 -2.08 -1.21 -10.90
C GLN A 324 -2.96 -1.44 -12.14
N VAL A 325 -2.97 -2.65 -12.71
CA VAL A 325 -3.88 -3.01 -13.80
C VAL A 325 -5.34 -2.83 -13.38
N VAL A 326 -5.69 -3.26 -12.16
CA VAL A 326 -7.06 -3.06 -11.62
C VAL A 326 -7.36 -1.58 -11.38
N VAL A 327 -6.40 -0.81 -10.88
CA VAL A 327 -6.53 0.65 -10.69
C VAL A 327 -6.83 1.34 -12.02
N ASP A 328 -6.06 1.06 -13.07
CA ASP A 328 -6.26 1.65 -14.40
C ASP A 328 -7.62 1.27 -14.99
N ALA A 329 -8.02 -0.01 -14.85
CA ALA A 329 -9.34 -0.49 -15.29
C ALA A 329 -10.49 0.16 -14.50
N ALA A 330 -10.29 0.48 -13.21
CA ALA A 330 -11.27 1.21 -12.41
C ALA A 330 -11.44 2.66 -12.90
N PHE A 331 -10.34 3.36 -13.23
CA PHE A 331 -10.41 4.68 -13.88
C PHE A 331 -11.15 4.62 -15.22
N GLU A 332 -10.84 3.62 -16.03
CA GLU A 332 -11.54 3.41 -17.33
C GLU A 332 -13.02 3.11 -17.12
N SER A 333 -13.34 2.24 -16.17
CA SER A 333 -14.73 1.91 -15.83
C SER A 333 -15.52 3.16 -15.42
N HIS A 334 -14.96 3.97 -14.55
CA HIS A 334 -15.59 5.22 -14.12
C HIS A 334 -15.80 6.16 -15.31
N ARG A 335 -14.79 6.35 -16.16
CA ARG A 335 -14.85 7.23 -17.33
C ARG A 335 -15.89 6.78 -18.37
N THR A 336 -16.04 5.47 -18.59
CA THR A 336 -16.90 4.90 -19.62
C THR A 336 -18.29 4.50 -19.13
N GLY A 337 -18.47 4.35 -17.82
CA GLY A 337 -19.66 3.77 -17.21
C GLY A 337 -19.86 2.28 -17.52
N ARG A 338 -18.80 1.58 -17.92
CA ARG A 338 -18.84 0.17 -18.29
C ARG A 338 -18.02 -0.68 -17.34
N ARG A 339 -18.39 -1.95 -17.22
CA ARG A 339 -17.52 -2.96 -16.61
C ARG A 339 -16.36 -3.23 -17.55
N ILE A 340 -15.15 -3.27 -17.00
CA ILE A 340 -13.89 -3.57 -17.69
C ILE A 340 -13.44 -4.96 -17.31
N ALA A 341 -13.15 -5.81 -18.29
CA ALA A 341 -12.50 -7.10 -18.10
C ALA A 341 -10.97 -6.89 -18.00
N LEU A 342 -10.30 -7.71 -17.18
CA LEU A 342 -8.86 -7.69 -16.95
C LEU A 342 -8.15 -8.82 -17.65
#